data_67bfd001f5b3dc5a4035fb5c35e89f1b
#
_entry.id   67bfd001f5b3dc5a4035fb5c35e89f1b
#
_cell.length_a   1.000
_cell.length_b   1.000
_cell.length_c   1.000
_cell.angle_alpha   90.00
_cell.angle_beta   90.00
_cell.angle_gamma   90.00
#
_symmetry.space_group_name_H-M   'P 1'
#
loop_
_entity.id
_entity.type
_entity.pdbx_description
1 polymer ?
#
loop_
_entity_poly.entity_id
_entity_poly.type
_entity_poly.pdbx_seq_one_letter_code
_entity_poly.pdbx_strand_id
1 'polypeptide(L)'
;MIKRIFKNMLLAQIISSAAVTICMLVDSIMIGQFLGVDAVAAYGIASPVLFIFAAFGSLLSTGIQVVCSRSMTRGDEENTNDCYTASIALALVVSIIGLLAVYIFTDSICSLLGAKKGTIVFDMTKDYLRGFMFGAPAFILSQILVPFMILSNNRTRLVVAVALMSVADIAMDLINVLLVKGGIYGMGMASAISYYVALVAAATYLLSKSCVYKFVLKRFKWKNCLELLKNGIPTAVNQVCYTLQV
;
A
#
# COMPACT_ATOMS: atom_id res chain seq x y z
N MET A 1 -20.85 -22.40 -11.51
CA MET A 1 -20.00 -21.31 -11.99
C MET A 1 -19.63 -20.33 -10.86
N ILE A 2 -20.57 -19.74 -10.15
CA ILE A 2 -20.37 -18.75 -9.08
C ILE A 2 -19.46 -19.29 -7.94
N LYS A 3 -19.71 -20.51 -7.43
CA LYS A 3 -18.87 -21.14 -6.39
C LYS A 3 -17.40 -21.26 -6.77
N ARG A 4 -17.11 -21.59 -8.04
CA ARG A 4 -15.73 -21.70 -8.54
C ARG A 4 -15.03 -20.32 -8.62
N ILE A 5 -15.78 -19.31 -9.06
CA ILE A 5 -15.28 -17.93 -9.11
C ILE A 5 -14.98 -17.43 -7.71
N PHE A 6 -15.92 -17.61 -6.77
CA PHE A 6 -15.75 -17.23 -5.36
C PHE A 6 -14.55 -17.92 -4.72
N LYS A 7 -14.43 -19.25 -4.86
CA LYS A 7 -13.28 -19.99 -4.32
C LYS A 7 -11.94 -19.48 -4.85
N ASN A 8 -11.87 -19.20 -6.14
CA ASN A 8 -10.61 -18.68 -6.73
C ASN A 8 -10.30 -17.27 -6.27
N MET A 9 -11.31 -16.40 -6.03
CA MET A 9 -11.12 -15.07 -5.46
C MET A 9 -10.63 -15.14 -4.02
N LEU A 10 -11.24 -15.99 -3.23
CA LEU A 10 -10.87 -16.22 -1.83
C LEU A 10 -9.42 -16.72 -1.74
N LEU A 11 -9.05 -17.72 -2.54
CA LEU A 11 -7.69 -18.23 -2.56
C LEU A 11 -6.67 -17.16 -2.96
N ALA A 12 -6.93 -16.36 -4.00
CA ALA A 12 -6.05 -15.29 -4.41
C ALA A 12 -5.86 -14.25 -3.30
N GLN A 13 -6.94 -13.90 -2.59
CA GLN A 13 -6.88 -12.95 -1.48
C GLN A 13 -6.09 -13.52 -0.29
N ILE A 14 -6.31 -14.79 0.07
CA ILE A 14 -5.56 -15.47 1.14
C ILE A 14 -4.07 -15.51 0.80
N ILE A 15 -3.71 -15.92 -0.41
CA ILE A 15 -2.30 -15.99 -0.85
C ILE A 15 -1.66 -14.60 -0.81
N SER A 16 -2.35 -13.57 -1.30
CA SER A 16 -1.84 -12.20 -1.29
C SER A 16 -1.63 -11.68 0.14
N SER A 17 -2.59 -11.91 1.04
CA SER A 17 -2.47 -11.49 2.44
C SER A 17 -1.35 -12.25 3.16
N ALA A 18 -1.23 -13.57 2.93
CA ALA A 18 -0.17 -14.38 3.51
C ALA A 18 1.21 -13.91 3.04
N ALA A 19 1.37 -13.59 1.74
CA ALA A 19 2.62 -13.09 1.20
C ALA A 19 3.05 -11.77 1.87
N VAL A 20 2.14 -10.81 2.02
CA VAL A 20 2.42 -9.53 2.71
C VAL A 20 2.80 -9.78 4.17
N THR A 21 2.09 -10.66 4.88
CA THR A 21 2.41 -10.98 6.28
C THR A 21 3.79 -11.63 6.41
N ILE A 22 4.15 -12.52 5.47
CA ILE A 22 5.48 -13.14 5.44
C ILE A 22 6.57 -12.08 5.22
N CYS A 23 6.38 -11.12 4.30
CA CYS A 23 7.32 -10.02 4.10
C CYS A 23 7.54 -9.24 5.40
N MET A 24 6.47 -8.80 6.08
CA MET A 24 6.59 -8.08 7.35
C MET A 24 7.32 -8.87 8.43
N LEU A 25 7.14 -10.20 8.48
CA LEU A 25 7.88 -11.06 9.40
C LEU A 25 9.35 -11.16 9.04
N VAL A 26 9.66 -11.29 7.74
CA VAL A 26 11.05 -11.33 7.24
C VAL A 26 11.75 -10.01 7.54
N ASP A 27 11.13 -8.86 7.27
CA ASP A 27 11.66 -7.54 7.59
C ASP A 27 12.00 -7.45 9.09
N SER A 28 11.06 -7.84 9.95
CA SER A 28 11.27 -7.80 11.40
C SER A 28 12.42 -8.69 11.86
N ILE A 29 12.54 -9.91 11.30
CA ILE A 29 13.64 -10.83 11.58
C ILE A 29 14.98 -10.26 11.08
N MET A 30 15.01 -9.72 9.86
CA MET A 30 16.21 -9.12 9.27
C MET A 30 16.68 -7.93 10.07
N ILE A 31 15.78 -7.04 10.46
CA ILE A 31 16.08 -5.89 11.32
C ILE A 31 16.65 -6.39 12.66
N GLY A 32 16.02 -7.38 13.30
CA GLY A 32 16.46 -7.90 14.59
C GLY A 32 17.84 -8.56 14.54
N GLN A 33 18.09 -9.38 13.53
CA GLN A 33 19.35 -10.12 13.42
C GLN A 33 20.55 -9.27 13.02
N PHE A 34 20.34 -8.30 12.12
CA PHE A 34 21.44 -7.56 11.53
C PHE A 34 21.62 -6.12 12.07
N LEU A 35 20.53 -5.49 12.54
CA LEU A 35 20.57 -4.09 13.02
C LEU A 35 20.39 -3.99 14.54
N GLY A 36 19.95 -5.08 15.20
CA GLY A 36 19.88 -5.15 16.65
C GLY A 36 18.54 -4.69 17.25
N VAL A 37 18.49 -4.74 18.60
CA VAL A 37 17.25 -4.54 19.38
C VAL A 37 16.69 -3.12 19.23
N ASP A 38 17.55 -2.12 19.21
CA ASP A 38 17.15 -0.70 19.06
C ASP A 38 16.45 -0.46 17.73
N ALA A 39 16.90 -1.12 16.66
CA ALA A 39 16.29 -1.04 15.35
C ALA A 39 14.91 -1.74 15.32
N VAL A 40 14.75 -2.86 16.01
CA VAL A 40 13.43 -3.52 16.17
C VAL A 40 12.46 -2.61 16.93
N ALA A 41 12.93 -1.97 18.00
CA ALA A 41 12.13 -1.01 18.75
C ALA A 41 11.71 0.18 17.88
N ALA A 42 12.63 0.71 17.07
CA ALA A 42 12.37 1.79 16.13
C ALA A 42 11.34 1.40 15.06
N TYR A 43 11.45 0.19 14.48
CA TYR A 43 10.48 -0.37 13.54
C TYR A 43 9.10 -0.51 14.18
N GLY A 44 9.03 -1.03 15.41
CA GLY A 44 7.79 -1.14 16.16
C GLY A 44 7.11 0.21 16.40
N ILE A 45 7.89 1.24 16.79
CA ILE A 45 7.39 2.61 16.99
C ILE A 45 6.93 3.23 15.66
N ALA A 46 7.57 2.92 14.53
CA ALA A 46 7.18 3.42 13.22
C ALA A 46 5.91 2.74 12.67
N SER A 47 5.60 1.51 13.11
CA SER A 47 4.51 0.69 12.54
C SER A 47 3.12 1.36 12.52
N PRO A 48 2.68 2.17 13.52
CA PRO A 48 1.40 2.86 13.44
C PRO A 48 1.26 3.79 12.24
N VAL A 49 2.36 4.44 11.80
CA VAL A 49 2.34 5.28 10.60
C VAL A 49 2.09 4.43 9.36
N LEU A 50 2.75 3.28 9.25
CA LEU A 50 2.55 2.34 8.16
C LEU A 50 1.11 1.86 8.09
N PHE A 51 0.51 1.53 9.24
CA PHE A 51 -0.89 1.10 9.32
C PHE A 51 -1.88 2.20 8.95
N ILE A 52 -1.58 3.47 9.26
CA ILE A 52 -2.40 4.61 8.81
C ILE A 52 -2.39 4.69 7.28
N PHE A 53 -1.23 4.55 6.64
CA PHE A 53 -1.16 4.50 5.17
C PHE A 53 -1.89 3.29 4.59
N ALA A 54 -1.79 2.13 5.23
CA ALA A 54 -2.55 0.93 4.85
C ALA A 54 -4.06 1.13 5.00
N ALA A 55 -4.51 1.87 6.02
CA ALA A 55 -5.91 2.23 6.21
C ALA A 55 -6.42 3.14 5.08
N PHE A 56 -5.63 4.12 4.65
CA PHE A 56 -5.99 4.94 3.48
C PHE A 56 -6.03 4.12 2.19
N GLY A 57 -5.06 3.25 1.96
CA GLY A 57 -5.06 2.34 0.81
C GLY A 57 -6.28 1.42 0.78
N SER A 58 -6.63 0.80 1.90
CA SER A 58 -7.79 -0.09 2.01
C SER A 58 -9.12 0.66 1.91
N LEU A 59 -9.20 1.89 2.42
CA LEU A 59 -10.35 2.78 2.24
C LEU A 59 -10.63 3.00 0.76
N LEU A 60 -9.61 3.43 0.02
CA LEU A 60 -9.75 3.70 -1.42
C LEU A 60 -10.06 2.42 -2.18
N SER A 61 -9.35 1.33 -1.90
CA SER A 61 -9.54 0.02 -2.53
C SER A 61 -10.98 -0.49 -2.37
N THR A 62 -11.55 -0.43 -1.15
CA THR A 62 -12.93 -0.86 -0.89
C THR A 62 -13.94 0.08 -1.54
N GLY A 63 -13.72 1.39 -1.47
CA GLY A 63 -14.57 2.38 -2.15
C GLY A 63 -14.66 2.11 -3.66
N ILE A 64 -13.52 1.83 -4.29
CA ILE A 64 -13.44 1.46 -5.71
C ILE A 64 -14.22 0.18 -5.99
N GLN A 65 -14.03 -0.86 -5.20
CA GLN A 65 -14.75 -2.14 -5.39
C GLN A 65 -16.26 -1.92 -5.38
N VAL A 66 -16.78 -1.12 -4.45
CA VAL A 66 -18.22 -0.88 -4.31
C VAL A 66 -18.75 -0.01 -5.45
N VAL A 67 -18.11 1.12 -5.72
CA VAL A 67 -18.62 2.11 -6.70
C VAL A 67 -18.44 1.62 -8.13
N CYS A 68 -17.24 1.13 -8.48
CA CYS A 68 -16.96 0.66 -9.83
C CYS A 68 -17.74 -0.63 -10.17
N SER A 69 -17.91 -1.56 -9.21
CA SER A 69 -18.71 -2.77 -9.47
C SER A 69 -20.17 -2.43 -9.79
N ARG A 70 -20.75 -1.43 -9.12
CA ARG A 70 -22.12 -0.95 -9.41
C ARG A 70 -22.23 -0.36 -10.81
N SER A 71 -21.27 0.47 -11.22
CA SER A 71 -21.24 1.07 -12.56
C SER A 71 -21.06 0.02 -13.65
N MET A 72 -20.14 -0.91 -13.44
CA MET A 72 -19.91 -2.02 -14.39
C MET A 72 -21.14 -2.92 -14.55
N THR A 73 -21.84 -3.24 -13.45
CA THR A 73 -23.06 -4.07 -13.49
C THR A 73 -24.20 -3.38 -14.24
N ARG A 74 -24.22 -2.04 -14.24
CA ARG A 74 -25.21 -1.25 -15.01
C ARG A 74 -24.82 -1.03 -16.47
N GLY A 75 -23.61 -1.46 -16.88
CA GLY A 75 -23.08 -1.21 -18.22
C GLY A 75 -22.69 0.27 -18.45
N ASP A 76 -22.53 1.04 -17.37
CA ASP A 76 -22.16 2.46 -17.43
C ASP A 76 -20.64 2.60 -17.53
N GLU A 77 -20.10 2.46 -18.74
CA GLU A 77 -18.68 2.60 -19.03
C GLU A 77 -18.14 4.00 -18.71
N GLU A 78 -18.97 5.01 -18.91
CA GLU A 78 -18.59 6.40 -18.68
C GLU A 78 -18.32 6.64 -17.19
N ASN A 79 -19.26 6.26 -16.33
CA ASN A 79 -19.10 6.40 -14.88
C ASN A 79 -18.00 5.49 -14.32
N THR A 80 -17.77 4.33 -14.94
CA THR A 80 -16.67 3.42 -14.56
C THR A 80 -15.30 4.09 -14.82
N ASN A 81 -15.11 4.75 -15.97
CA ASN A 81 -13.89 5.49 -16.29
C ASN A 81 -13.72 6.75 -15.44
N ASP A 82 -14.82 7.43 -15.11
CA ASP A 82 -14.82 8.59 -14.20
C ASP A 82 -14.38 8.17 -12.78
N CYS A 83 -14.90 7.05 -12.27
CA CYS A 83 -14.49 6.47 -10.98
C CYS A 83 -13.02 6.06 -10.98
N TYR A 84 -12.55 5.45 -12.07
CA TYR A 84 -11.14 5.08 -12.23
C TYR A 84 -10.22 6.31 -12.17
N THR A 85 -10.55 7.35 -12.93
CA THR A 85 -9.79 8.59 -12.95
C THR A 85 -9.78 9.29 -11.59
N ALA A 86 -10.95 9.37 -10.94
CA ALA A 86 -11.10 9.95 -9.61
C ALA A 86 -10.28 9.19 -8.56
N SER A 87 -10.24 7.85 -8.62
CA SER A 87 -9.48 7.04 -7.66
C SER A 87 -7.97 7.24 -7.79
N ILE A 88 -7.44 7.30 -9.01
CA ILE A 88 -6.01 7.56 -9.23
C ILE A 88 -5.65 8.97 -8.75
N ALA A 89 -6.44 9.99 -9.11
CA ALA A 89 -6.20 11.36 -8.69
C ALA A 89 -6.23 11.49 -7.16
N LEU A 90 -7.23 10.89 -6.51
CA LEU A 90 -7.37 10.91 -5.05
C LEU A 90 -6.22 10.17 -4.36
N ALA A 91 -5.78 9.02 -4.88
CA ALA A 91 -4.64 8.27 -4.36
C ALA A 91 -3.34 9.06 -4.44
N LEU A 92 -3.09 9.73 -5.57
CA LEU A 92 -1.92 10.61 -5.73
C LEU A 92 -1.94 11.77 -4.75
N VAL A 93 -3.08 12.46 -4.62
CA VAL A 93 -3.21 13.58 -3.69
C VAL A 93 -2.99 13.12 -2.25
N VAL A 94 -3.66 12.05 -1.82
CA VAL A 94 -3.53 11.52 -0.45
C VAL A 94 -2.11 11.06 -0.17
N SER A 95 -1.46 10.36 -1.11
CA SER A 95 -0.10 9.86 -0.93
C SER A 95 0.93 10.99 -0.85
N ILE A 96 0.80 12.01 -1.69
CA ILE A 96 1.71 13.17 -1.68
C ILE A 96 1.53 13.99 -0.40
N ILE A 97 0.28 14.26 -0.01
CA ILE A 97 0.00 15.00 1.25
C ILE A 97 0.54 14.21 2.44
N GLY A 98 0.30 12.91 2.49
CA GLY A 98 0.80 12.04 3.55
C GLY A 98 2.33 11.99 3.60
N LEU A 99 2.99 11.85 2.45
CA LEU A 99 4.45 11.90 2.33
C LEU A 99 5.00 13.22 2.88
N LEU A 100 4.48 14.35 2.40
CA LEU A 100 4.91 15.68 2.84
C LEU A 100 4.66 15.89 4.34
N ALA A 101 3.50 15.48 4.84
CA ALA A 101 3.18 15.58 6.26
C ALA A 101 4.17 14.80 7.13
N VAL A 102 4.51 13.56 6.76
CA VAL A 102 5.49 12.78 7.50
C VAL A 102 6.89 13.38 7.39
N TYR A 103 7.33 13.84 6.22
CA TYR A 103 8.64 14.47 6.06
C TYR A 103 8.79 15.76 6.88
N ILE A 104 7.76 16.63 6.87
CA ILE A 104 7.79 17.92 7.58
C ILE A 104 7.68 17.69 9.09
N PHE A 105 6.80 16.81 9.53
CA PHE A 105 6.49 16.60 10.94
C PHE A 105 7.13 15.33 11.52
N THR A 106 8.18 14.78 10.92
CA THR A 106 8.82 13.52 11.34
C THR A 106 9.16 13.53 12.83
N ASP A 107 9.82 14.62 13.32
CA ASP A 107 10.26 14.73 14.71
C ASP A 107 9.08 14.76 15.70
N SER A 108 7.98 15.44 15.33
CA SER A 108 6.76 15.50 16.13
C SER A 108 6.04 14.16 16.15
N ILE A 109 5.99 13.48 14.99
CA ILE A 109 5.40 12.15 14.86
C ILE A 109 6.17 11.13 15.71
N CYS A 110 7.51 11.09 15.60
CA CYS A 110 8.33 10.19 16.43
C CYS A 110 8.11 10.43 17.93
N SER A 111 8.05 11.70 18.35
CA SER A 111 7.78 12.04 19.75
C SER A 111 6.37 11.62 20.20
N LEU A 112 5.36 11.79 19.35
CA LEU A 112 3.98 11.40 19.62
C LEU A 112 3.84 9.88 19.76
N LEU A 113 4.59 9.12 18.96
CA LEU A 113 4.61 7.67 19.00
C LEU A 113 5.43 7.10 20.19
N GLY A 114 6.02 7.96 21.02
CA GLY A 114 6.71 7.55 22.23
C GLY A 114 8.24 7.45 22.13
N ALA A 115 8.83 7.76 20.96
CA ALA A 115 10.28 7.83 20.84
C ALA A 115 10.81 9.08 21.59
N LYS A 116 11.74 8.89 22.50
CA LYS A 116 12.35 10.00 23.28
C LYS A 116 13.44 10.67 22.47
N LYS A 117 13.36 12.00 22.32
CA LYS A 117 14.37 12.80 21.63
C LYS A 117 15.78 12.60 22.27
N GLY A 118 16.79 12.48 21.44
CA GLY A 118 18.17 12.26 21.88
C GLY A 118 18.51 10.81 22.17
N THR A 119 17.64 9.85 21.84
CA THR A 119 17.95 8.42 21.91
C THR A 119 18.21 7.86 20.50
N ILE A 120 19.02 6.81 20.42
CA ILE A 120 19.31 6.08 19.17
C ILE A 120 18.01 5.60 18.50
N VAL A 121 17.05 5.13 19.31
CA VAL A 121 15.74 4.66 18.82
C VAL A 121 14.97 5.78 18.13
N PHE A 122 15.05 7.03 18.63
CA PHE A 122 14.41 8.18 17.99
C PHE A 122 14.97 8.44 16.58
N ASP A 123 16.30 8.44 16.46
CA ASP A 123 16.98 8.70 15.19
C ASP A 123 16.71 7.55 14.21
N MET A 124 16.74 6.31 14.67
CA MET A 124 16.41 5.12 13.88
C MET A 124 14.95 5.14 13.42
N THR A 125 13.99 5.52 14.27
CA THR A 125 12.58 5.64 13.88
C THR A 125 12.39 6.69 12.78
N LYS A 126 13.05 7.82 12.91
CA LYS A 126 13.05 8.90 11.93
C LYS A 126 13.62 8.45 10.59
N ASP A 127 14.75 7.75 10.62
CA ASP A 127 15.42 7.25 9.42
C ASP A 127 14.56 6.21 8.71
N TYR A 128 13.97 5.27 9.44
CA TYR A 128 13.06 4.27 8.87
C TYR A 128 11.85 4.93 8.19
N LEU A 129 11.19 5.86 8.90
CA LEU A 129 10.02 6.56 8.34
C LEU A 129 10.37 7.33 7.07
N ARG A 130 11.52 7.99 7.03
CA ARG A 130 11.97 8.73 5.84
C ARG A 130 12.24 7.79 4.66
N GLY A 131 12.89 6.67 4.90
CA GLY A 131 13.12 5.66 3.88
C GLY A 131 11.82 5.08 3.33
N PHE A 132 10.92 4.66 4.22
CA PHE A 132 9.64 4.06 3.86
C PHE A 132 8.71 5.04 3.11
N MET A 133 8.68 6.31 3.54
CA MET A 133 7.78 7.30 2.94
C MET A 133 8.07 7.56 1.47
N PHE A 134 9.28 7.33 1.00
CA PHE A 134 9.58 7.38 -0.42
C PHE A 134 8.70 6.42 -1.24
N GLY A 135 8.31 5.29 -0.63
CA GLY A 135 7.40 4.31 -1.23
C GLY A 135 5.90 4.62 -1.09
N ALA A 136 5.51 5.61 -0.30
CA ALA A 136 4.09 5.88 -0.01
C ALA A 136 3.21 6.08 -1.25
N PRO A 137 3.63 6.81 -2.30
CA PRO A 137 2.85 6.93 -3.53
C PRO A 137 2.67 5.60 -4.24
N ALA A 138 3.74 4.81 -4.34
CA ALA A 138 3.68 3.50 -4.98
C ALA A 138 2.81 2.53 -4.19
N PHE A 139 2.89 2.57 -2.85
CA PHE A 139 2.08 1.76 -1.96
C PHE A 139 0.58 2.02 -2.15
N ILE A 140 0.14 3.27 -2.04
CA ILE A 140 -1.29 3.60 -2.19
C ILE A 140 -1.78 3.33 -3.62
N LEU A 141 -0.99 3.67 -4.66
CA LEU A 141 -1.35 3.38 -6.05
C LEU A 141 -1.46 1.89 -6.32
N SER A 142 -0.55 1.06 -5.79
CA SER A 142 -0.65 -0.40 -5.95
C SER A 142 -1.93 -0.95 -5.32
N GLN A 143 -2.32 -0.44 -4.15
CA GLN A 143 -3.55 -0.84 -3.44
C GLN A 143 -4.81 -0.54 -4.24
N ILE A 144 -4.88 0.58 -4.96
CA ILE A 144 -6.04 0.90 -5.79
C ILE A 144 -6.10 0.12 -7.10
N LEU A 145 -4.97 -0.38 -7.61
CA LEU A 145 -4.96 -1.22 -8.81
C LEU A 145 -5.50 -2.62 -8.55
N VAL A 146 -5.38 -3.12 -7.33
CA VAL A 146 -5.90 -4.44 -6.91
C VAL A 146 -7.39 -4.61 -7.25
N PRO A 147 -8.33 -3.74 -6.81
CA PRO A 147 -9.74 -3.88 -7.13
C PRO A 147 -10.02 -3.86 -8.64
N PHE A 148 -9.32 -3.04 -9.41
CA PHE A 148 -9.50 -2.99 -10.85
C PHE A 148 -9.08 -4.30 -11.53
N MET A 149 -7.99 -4.94 -11.08
CA MET A 149 -7.60 -6.25 -11.58
C MET A 149 -8.61 -7.35 -11.19
N ILE A 150 -9.16 -7.28 -9.98
CA ILE A 150 -10.19 -8.22 -9.51
C ILE A 150 -11.46 -8.08 -10.33
N LEU A 151 -11.95 -6.86 -10.53
CA LEU A 151 -13.16 -6.56 -11.28
C LEU A 151 -13.04 -6.95 -12.77
N SER A 152 -11.84 -6.82 -13.34
CA SER A 152 -11.55 -7.23 -14.72
C SER A 152 -11.20 -8.71 -14.87
N ASN A 153 -11.39 -9.52 -13.81
CA ASN A 153 -11.08 -10.96 -13.78
C ASN A 153 -9.60 -11.29 -14.11
N ASN A 154 -8.67 -10.36 -13.83
CA ASN A 154 -7.25 -10.50 -14.16
C ASN A 154 -6.40 -10.91 -12.94
N ARG A 155 -6.82 -11.97 -12.26
CA ARG A 155 -6.28 -12.43 -10.96
C ARG A 155 -4.85 -12.92 -11.04
N THR A 156 -4.49 -13.55 -12.15
CA THR A 156 -3.13 -14.07 -12.35
C THR A 156 -2.11 -12.94 -12.27
N ARG A 157 -2.40 -11.79 -12.87
CA ARG A 157 -1.51 -10.63 -12.80
C ARG A 157 -1.41 -10.05 -11.39
N LEU A 158 -2.53 -10.07 -10.64
CA LEU A 158 -2.50 -9.66 -9.24
C LEU A 158 -1.55 -10.54 -8.42
N VAL A 159 -1.69 -11.86 -8.53
CA VAL A 159 -0.81 -12.81 -7.82
C VAL A 159 0.65 -12.64 -8.24
N VAL A 160 0.92 -12.45 -9.53
CA VAL A 160 2.27 -12.18 -10.05
C VAL A 160 2.83 -10.86 -9.50
N ALA A 161 2.03 -9.80 -9.45
CA ALA A 161 2.48 -8.50 -8.91
C ALA A 161 2.85 -8.61 -7.43
N VAL A 162 2.03 -9.32 -6.63
CA VAL A 162 2.31 -9.56 -5.20
C VAL A 162 3.54 -10.45 -5.02
N ALA A 163 3.70 -11.50 -5.82
CA ALA A 163 4.87 -12.36 -5.76
C ALA A 163 6.16 -11.60 -6.13
N LEU A 164 6.13 -10.79 -7.17
CA LEU A 164 7.27 -9.95 -7.56
C LEU A 164 7.60 -8.92 -6.48
N MET A 165 6.59 -8.31 -5.85
CA MET A 165 6.78 -7.43 -4.71
C MET A 165 7.51 -8.14 -3.57
N SER A 166 7.01 -9.32 -3.17
CA SER A 166 7.60 -10.07 -2.06
C SER A 166 9.04 -10.51 -2.32
N VAL A 167 9.32 -10.96 -3.54
CA VAL A 167 10.69 -11.32 -3.93
C VAL A 167 11.60 -10.09 -3.96
N ALA A 168 11.12 -8.96 -4.48
CA ALA A 168 11.88 -7.72 -4.51
C ALA A 168 12.17 -7.20 -3.10
N ASP A 169 11.19 -7.27 -2.19
CA ASP A 169 11.30 -6.85 -0.80
C ASP A 169 12.43 -7.61 -0.09
N ILE A 170 12.34 -8.93 -0.07
CA ILE A 170 13.36 -9.79 0.53
C ILE A 170 14.74 -9.58 -0.13
N ALA A 171 14.79 -9.45 -1.45
CA ALA A 171 16.04 -9.24 -2.16
C ALA A 171 16.68 -7.89 -1.81
N MET A 172 15.89 -6.83 -1.74
CA MET A 172 16.38 -5.49 -1.39
C MET A 172 16.81 -5.40 0.06
N ASP A 173 16.12 -6.08 0.98
CA ASP A 173 16.53 -6.21 2.37
C ASP A 173 17.89 -6.89 2.48
N LEU A 174 18.10 -8.02 1.80
CA LEU A 174 19.38 -8.71 1.77
C LEU A 174 20.48 -7.83 1.18
N ILE A 175 20.21 -7.13 0.08
CA ILE A 175 21.15 -6.18 -0.54
C ILE A 175 21.49 -5.07 0.44
N ASN A 176 20.50 -4.50 1.14
CA ASN A 176 20.73 -3.47 2.13
C ASN A 176 21.66 -3.93 3.26
N VAL A 177 21.37 -5.11 3.82
CA VAL A 177 22.09 -5.61 4.98
C VAL A 177 23.50 -6.10 4.62
N LEU A 178 23.65 -6.82 3.50
CA LEU A 178 24.89 -7.49 3.14
C LEU A 178 25.84 -6.59 2.35
N LEU A 179 25.30 -5.78 1.44
CA LEU A 179 26.09 -5.01 0.46
C LEU A 179 26.14 -3.52 0.77
N VAL A 180 24.97 -2.88 0.90
CA VAL A 180 24.85 -1.40 1.03
C VAL A 180 25.17 -0.95 2.44
N LYS A 181 24.80 -1.74 3.45
CA LYS A 181 24.92 -1.40 4.89
C LYS A 181 24.25 -0.07 5.23
N GLY A 182 23.11 0.21 4.60
CA GLY A 182 22.33 1.44 4.75
C GLY A 182 21.54 1.54 6.05
N GLY A 183 21.71 0.56 6.96
CA GLY A 183 21.04 0.56 8.26
C GLY A 183 19.52 0.47 8.13
N ILE A 184 18.82 1.05 9.09
CA ILE A 184 17.35 1.00 9.15
C ILE A 184 16.69 1.91 8.10
N TYR A 185 17.37 2.97 7.66
CA TYR A 185 16.93 3.79 6.52
C TYR A 185 16.86 2.94 5.25
N GLY A 186 17.90 2.11 5.04
CA GLY A 186 17.96 1.19 3.90
C GLY A 186 16.84 0.14 3.93
N MET A 187 16.41 -0.34 5.11
CA MET A 187 15.26 -1.24 5.24
C MET A 187 13.95 -0.54 4.80
N GLY A 188 13.73 0.70 5.24
CA GLY A 188 12.59 1.49 4.76
C GLY A 188 12.62 1.72 3.25
N MET A 189 13.80 1.97 2.68
CA MET A 189 13.98 2.11 1.22
C MET A 189 13.77 0.80 0.47
N ALA A 190 14.16 -0.34 1.03
CA ALA A 190 13.94 -1.66 0.45
C ALA A 190 12.43 -1.93 0.26
N SER A 191 11.64 -1.73 1.32
CA SER A 191 10.18 -1.81 1.24
C SER A 191 9.59 -0.78 0.25
N ALA A 192 10.13 0.45 0.21
CA ALA A 192 9.70 1.44 -0.77
C ALA A 192 9.91 0.97 -2.21
N ILE A 193 11.06 0.41 -2.52
CA ILE A 193 11.41 -0.10 -3.86
C ILE A 193 10.50 -1.28 -4.21
N SER A 194 10.21 -2.18 -3.28
CA SER A 194 9.32 -3.32 -3.51
C SER A 194 7.90 -2.88 -3.92
N TYR A 195 7.39 -1.78 -3.33
CA TYR A 195 6.11 -1.20 -3.75
C TYR A 195 6.16 -0.60 -5.15
N TYR A 196 7.27 0.00 -5.57
CA TYR A 196 7.43 0.44 -6.96
C TYR A 196 7.46 -0.73 -7.93
N VAL A 197 8.11 -1.85 -7.57
CA VAL A 197 8.08 -3.08 -8.37
C VAL A 197 6.64 -3.60 -8.49
N ALA A 198 5.88 -3.63 -7.38
CA ALA A 198 4.47 -3.99 -7.39
C ALA A 198 3.65 -3.07 -8.30
N LEU A 199 3.87 -1.76 -8.19
CA LEU A 199 3.17 -0.76 -9.00
C LEU A 199 3.46 -0.94 -10.49
N VAL A 200 4.72 -1.13 -10.87
CA VAL A 200 5.12 -1.38 -12.27
C VAL A 200 4.50 -2.68 -12.77
N ALA A 201 4.59 -3.76 -12.00
CA ALA A 201 3.98 -5.04 -12.35
C ALA A 201 2.45 -4.91 -12.53
N ALA A 202 1.78 -4.20 -11.62
CA ALA A 202 0.35 -3.92 -11.72
C ALA A 202 0.02 -3.00 -12.90
N ALA A 203 0.84 -2.00 -13.18
CA ALA A 203 0.66 -1.06 -14.30
C ALA A 203 0.77 -1.76 -15.68
N THR A 204 1.46 -2.89 -15.78
CA THR A 204 1.45 -3.69 -17.03
C THR A 204 0.03 -4.14 -17.44
N TYR A 205 -0.89 -4.23 -16.45
CA TYR A 205 -2.29 -4.49 -16.74
C TYR A 205 -2.94 -3.33 -17.51
N LEU A 206 -2.62 -2.08 -17.17
CA LEU A 206 -3.17 -0.89 -17.82
C LEU A 206 -2.74 -0.78 -19.28
N LEU A 207 -1.56 -1.30 -19.62
CA LEU A 207 -1.03 -1.34 -20.98
C LEU A 207 -1.58 -2.54 -21.79
N SER A 208 -2.31 -3.43 -21.15
CA SER A 208 -2.85 -4.64 -21.79
C SER A 208 -4.13 -4.32 -22.58
N LYS A 209 -4.32 -5.03 -23.69
CA LYS A 209 -5.58 -5.04 -24.45
C LYS A 209 -6.79 -5.51 -23.61
N SER A 210 -6.56 -6.18 -22.48
CA SER A 210 -7.59 -6.60 -21.52
C SER A 210 -8.03 -5.48 -20.56
N CYS A 211 -7.40 -4.30 -20.62
CA CYS A 211 -7.79 -3.18 -19.77
C CYS A 211 -9.09 -2.55 -20.29
N VAL A 212 -10.09 -2.58 -19.42
CA VAL A 212 -11.43 -2.01 -19.70
C VAL A 212 -11.46 -0.52 -19.33
N TYR A 213 -10.52 -0.05 -18.51
CA TYR A 213 -10.51 1.29 -17.94
C TYR A 213 -9.71 2.27 -18.79
N LYS A 214 -10.26 3.48 -18.95
CA LYS A 214 -9.59 4.60 -19.65
C LYS A 214 -9.43 5.78 -18.70
N PHE A 215 -8.23 6.30 -18.63
CA PHE A 215 -7.95 7.51 -17.86
C PHE A 215 -8.42 8.74 -18.62
N VAL A 216 -9.41 9.48 -18.08
CA VAL A 216 -10.05 10.63 -18.75
C VAL A 216 -10.06 11.84 -17.80
N LEU A 217 -8.96 12.57 -17.75
CA LEU A 217 -8.78 13.71 -16.84
C LEU A 217 -9.84 14.82 -17.01
N LYS A 218 -10.35 15.01 -18.23
CA LYS A 218 -11.37 16.05 -18.53
C LYS A 218 -12.72 15.84 -17.85
N ARG A 219 -12.99 14.64 -17.30
CA ARG A 219 -14.26 14.25 -16.68
C ARG A 219 -14.16 14.05 -15.17
N PHE A 220 -13.15 14.61 -14.55
CA PHE A 220 -12.99 14.52 -13.10
C PHE A 220 -14.20 15.14 -12.38
N LYS A 221 -14.88 14.32 -11.53
CA LYS A 221 -16.04 14.75 -10.74
C LYS A 221 -15.76 14.53 -9.26
N TRP A 222 -15.75 15.59 -8.48
CA TRP A 222 -15.61 15.53 -7.01
C TRP A 222 -16.63 14.62 -6.33
N LYS A 223 -17.83 14.50 -6.90
CA LYS A 223 -18.88 13.61 -6.39
C LYS A 223 -18.40 12.16 -6.33
N ASN A 224 -17.65 11.71 -7.34
CA ASN A 224 -17.12 10.35 -7.37
C ASN A 224 -16.08 10.13 -6.26
N CYS A 225 -15.24 11.13 -5.98
CA CYS A 225 -14.30 11.05 -4.86
C CYS A 225 -15.01 10.90 -3.52
N LEU A 226 -16.08 11.67 -3.29
CA LEU A 226 -16.89 11.58 -2.06
C LEU A 226 -17.58 10.22 -1.92
N GLU A 227 -18.09 9.67 -3.01
CA GLU A 227 -18.72 8.34 -3.02
C GLU A 227 -17.69 7.24 -2.70
N LEU A 228 -16.47 7.33 -3.27
CA LEU A 228 -15.38 6.41 -2.98
C LEU A 228 -15.00 6.45 -1.49
N LEU A 229 -14.80 7.65 -0.94
CA LEU A 229 -14.46 7.82 0.48
C LEU A 229 -15.58 7.28 1.38
N LYS A 230 -16.84 7.67 1.13
CA LYS A 230 -17.99 7.23 1.93
C LYS A 230 -18.14 5.72 2.00
N ASN A 231 -17.96 5.03 0.87
CA ASN A 231 -18.08 3.57 0.81
C ASN A 231 -16.85 2.84 1.40
N GLY A 232 -15.69 3.51 1.48
CA GLY A 232 -14.47 2.95 2.04
C GLY A 232 -14.30 3.16 3.56
N ILE A 233 -14.98 4.14 4.16
CA ILE A 233 -14.86 4.48 5.60
C ILE A 233 -15.00 3.25 6.52
N PRO A 234 -15.98 2.35 6.36
CA PRO A 234 -16.10 1.20 7.27
C PRO A 234 -14.84 0.32 7.31
N THR A 235 -14.17 0.14 6.17
CA THR A 235 -12.94 -0.64 6.08
C THR A 235 -11.76 0.08 6.72
N ALA A 236 -11.66 1.39 6.53
CA ALA A 236 -10.62 2.20 7.17
C ALA A 236 -10.75 2.18 8.70
N VAL A 237 -11.97 2.35 9.22
CA VAL A 237 -12.24 2.25 10.67
C VAL A 237 -11.81 0.89 11.21
N ASN A 238 -12.16 -0.20 10.51
CA ASN A 238 -11.75 -1.54 10.90
C ASN A 238 -10.22 -1.66 10.93
N GLN A 239 -9.52 -1.14 9.92
CA GLN A 239 -8.05 -1.18 9.86
C GLN A 239 -7.41 -0.37 11.00
N VAL A 240 -7.96 0.80 11.33
CA VAL A 240 -7.48 1.62 12.46
C VAL A 240 -7.73 0.89 13.79
N CYS A 241 -8.88 0.22 13.96
CA CYS A 241 -9.14 -0.58 15.15
C CYS A 241 -8.11 -1.71 15.34
N TYR A 242 -7.69 -2.36 14.25
CA TYR A 242 -6.59 -3.35 14.32
C TYR A 242 -5.27 -2.72 14.78
N THR A 243 -4.97 -1.51 14.32
CA THR A 243 -3.75 -0.77 14.72
C THR A 243 -3.72 -0.46 16.23
N LEU A 244 -4.89 -0.24 16.83
CA LEU A 244 -5.00 0.08 18.27
C LEU A 244 -4.94 -1.17 19.17
N GLN A 245 -4.98 -2.37 18.59
CA GLN A 245 -4.90 -3.64 19.32
C GLN A 245 -3.46 -4.17 19.45
N VAL A 246 -2.52 -3.60 18.71
CA VAL A 246 -1.09 -3.93 18.71
C VAL A 246 -0.33 -2.94 19.57
#